data_2bb642062517c7daed885c4098d41a66
#
_entry.id   2bb642062517c7daed885c4098d41a66
#
_cell.length_a   1.000
_cell.length_b   1.000
_cell.length_c   1.000
_cell.angle_alpha   90.00
_cell.angle_beta   90.00
_cell.angle_gamma   90.00
#
_symmetry.space_group_name_H-M   'P 1'
#
loop_
_entity.id
_entity.type
_entity.pdbx_description
1 polymer ?
#
loop_
_entity_poly.entity_id
_entity_poly.type
_entity_poly.pdbx_seq_one_letter_code
_entity_poly.pdbx_strand_id
1 'polypeptide(L)'
;NMAYQMICIQCDEKYDSTRYRLQCESCGGLLDAVYDVPATVEDRVVVGAKGTARYLPMLPLNDPTNLVTMGEGDTPVVPLPRVGQALGLSDVSAKMEYFNPTASFKDRGNTIQVSVLKDTGVTEVTDATGGNAGHSFAAYCARAGIKFHGFVDGSSADNRKVHAIALHGTQLHWVGPGRTARNEGARIYAEDSSILHMNYGQNIYFIEGLKTLAYEIAEQMDPLPDHIIVPIGNGSIYQALWKGFKEMLEDGRVKRMPKLHGAQTEETQPVVAAFEGRDWAPQAGDA
;
A
#
# COMPACT_ATOMS: atom_id res chain seq x y z
N ASN A 1 6.43 22.00 -10.98
CA ASN A 1 5.77 21.62 -9.73
C ASN A 1 4.66 20.63 -10.10
N MET A 2 4.88 19.36 -9.83
CA MET A 2 3.81 18.38 -9.94
C MET A 2 2.93 18.55 -8.70
N ALA A 3 1.86 19.34 -8.83
CA ALA A 3 0.86 19.44 -7.80
C ALA A 3 -0.17 18.32 -8.01
N TYR A 4 -0.43 17.55 -6.99
CA TYR A 4 -1.60 16.68 -6.94
C TYR A 4 -2.65 17.32 -6.03
N GLN A 5 -3.89 16.92 -6.25
CA GLN A 5 -5.01 17.29 -5.38
C GLN A 5 -5.58 16.03 -4.73
N MET A 6 -6.10 16.19 -3.54
CA MET A 6 -6.89 15.15 -2.89
C MET A 6 -8.37 15.44 -3.14
N ILE A 7 -9.13 14.44 -3.58
CA ILE A 7 -10.58 14.57 -3.85
C ILE A 7 -11.32 13.52 -3.04
N CYS A 8 -12.39 13.91 -2.35
CA CYS A 8 -13.26 12.97 -1.66
C CYS A 8 -14.08 12.17 -2.68
N ILE A 9 -14.05 10.82 -2.60
CA ILE A 9 -14.82 9.95 -3.50
C ILE A 9 -16.33 9.91 -3.21
N GLN A 10 -16.79 10.54 -2.10
CA GLN A 10 -18.21 10.55 -1.69
C GLN A 10 -18.89 11.91 -1.91
N CYS A 11 -18.18 13.03 -1.68
CA CYS A 11 -18.78 14.36 -1.77
C CYS A 11 -18.04 15.33 -2.69
N ASP A 12 -17.03 14.86 -3.42
CA ASP A 12 -16.22 15.61 -4.39
C ASP A 12 -15.47 16.83 -3.80
N GLU A 13 -15.41 16.95 -2.45
CA GLU A 13 -14.65 18.00 -1.79
C GLU A 13 -13.16 17.86 -2.12
N LYS A 14 -12.53 19.01 -2.44
CA LYS A 14 -11.15 19.09 -2.91
C LYS A 14 -10.23 19.68 -1.85
N TYR A 15 -9.07 19.10 -1.70
CA TYR A 15 -8.04 19.55 -0.78
C TYR A 15 -6.70 19.72 -1.50
N ASP A 16 -5.94 20.71 -1.01
CA ASP A 16 -4.53 20.83 -1.41
C ASP A 16 -3.68 19.70 -0.83
N SER A 17 -2.46 19.56 -1.36
CA SER A 17 -1.49 18.56 -0.98
C SER A 17 -0.50 19.00 0.12
N THR A 18 -0.76 20.14 0.79
CA THR A 18 0.18 20.72 1.75
C THR A 18 0.16 20.05 3.12
N ARG A 19 -0.87 19.27 3.42
CA ARG A 19 -1.02 18.54 4.68
C ARG A 19 -1.31 17.06 4.41
N TYR A 20 -0.80 16.19 5.28
CA TYR A 20 -1.16 14.79 5.27
C TYR A 20 -2.62 14.59 5.68
N ARG A 21 -3.44 13.99 4.82
CA ARG A 21 -4.86 13.73 5.08
C ARG A 21 -5.21 12.28 4.78
N LEU A 22 -5.97 11.66 5.67
CA LEU A 22 -6.46 10.28 5.50
C LEU A 22 -7.92 10.23 5.05
N GLN A 23 -8.72 11.22 5.47
CA GLN A 23 -10.15 11.27 5.24
C GLN A 23 -10.61 12.69 4.89
N CYS A 24 -11.78 12.76 4.28
CA CYS A 24 -12.48 14.00 4.02
C CYS A 24 -12.89 14.68 5.32
N GLU A 25 -12.50 15.93 5.52
CA GLU A 25 -12.86 16.73 6.70
C GLU A 25 -14.36 17.06 6.74
N SER A 26 -15.04 17.07 5.57
CA SER A 26 -16.46 17.44 5.46
C SER A 26 -17.41 16.25 5.72
N CYS A 27 -17.10 15.03 5.25
CA CYS A 27 -18.02 13.90 5.34
C CYS A 27 -17.40 12.61 5.92
N GLY A 28 -16.10 12.61 6.26
CA GLY A 28 -15.39 11.43 6.73
C GLY A 28 -15.10 10.37 5.64
N GLY A 29 -15.44 10.66 4.38
CA GLY A 29 -15.24 9.75 3.26
C GLY A 29 -13.77 9.54 2.90
N LEU A 30 -13.50 8.52 2.12
CA LEU A 30 -12.16 8.23 1.62
C LEU A 30 -11.73 9.29 0.59
N LEU A 31 -10.43 9.54 0.54
CA LEU A 31 -9.83 10.46 -0.42
C LEU A 31 -9.19 9.67 -1.57
N ASP A 32 -9.11 10.30 -2.73
CA ASP A 32 -8.31 9.87 -3.88
C ASP A 32 -7.30 10.94 -4.27
N ALA A 33 -6.14 10.52 -4.79
CA ALA A 33 -5.13 11.44 -5.30
C ALA A 33 -5.31 11.60 -6.81
N VAL A 34 -5.43 12.84 -7.27
CA VAL A 34 -5.58 13.20 -8.69
C VAL A 34 -4.41 14.07 -9.11
N TYR A 35 -3.83 13.76 -10.24
CA TYR A 35 -2.60 14.38 -10.76
C TYR A 35 -2.86 15.15 -12.04
N ASP A 36 -2.05 16.16 -12.28
CA ASP A 36 -1.83 16.68 -13.62
C ASP A 36 -0.94 15.67 -14.37
N VAL A 37 -1.59 14.75 -15.09
CA VAL A 37 -0.86 13.67 -15.77
C VAL A 37 0.05 14.25 -16.85
N PRO A 38 1.35 13.92 -16.87
CA PRO A 38 2.25 14.36 -17.92
C PRO A 38 1.75 13.99 -19.32
N ALA A 39 1.92 14.90 -20.26
CA ALA A 39 1.33 14.79 -21.61
C ALA A 39 1.89 13.61 -22.42
N THR A 40 3.16 13.28 -22.23
CA THR A 40 3.82 12.17 -22.92
C THR A 40 4.07 10.98 -22.01
N VAL A 41 4.15 9.78 -22.57
CA VAL A 41 4.46 8.56 -21.81
C VAL A 41 5.87 8.63 -21.24
N GLU A 42 6.80 9.23 -21.95
CA GLU A 42 8.19 9.41 -21.56
C GLU A 42 8.32 10.30 -20.32
N ASP A 43 7.46 11.30 -20.17
CA ASP A 43 7.45 12.21 -19.02
C ASP A 43 6.85 11.58 -17.74
N ARG A 44 6.23 10.39 -17.87
CA ARG A 44 5.62 9.65 -16.75
C ARG A 44 6.59 8.76 -16.00
N VAL A 45 7.83 8.69 -16.46
CA VAL A 45 8.89 7.90 -15.83
C VAL A 45 10.17 8.70 -15.69
N VAL A 46 10.92 8.41 -14.62
CA VAL A 46 12.27 8.94 -14.44
C VAL A 46 13.23 8.03 -15.19
N VAL A 47 13.84 8.53 -16.28
CA VAL A 47 14.77 7.76 -17.09
C VAL A 47 15.98 7.32 -16.27
N GLY A 48 16.29 6.03 -16.34
CA GLY A 48 17.41 5.42 -15.58
C GLY A 48 17.09 5.05 -14.14
N ALA A 49 15.97 5.50 -13.58
CA ALA A 49 15.51 5.04 -12.27
C ALA A 49 14.83 3.66 -12.37
N LYS A 50 14.84 2.93 -11.26
CA LYS A 50 14.25 1.60 -11.12
C LYS A 50 13.21 1.59 -9.99
N GLY A 51 12.40 0.54 -9.98
CA GLY A 51 11.38 0.31 -8.96
C GLY A 51 10.39 1.45 -8.83
N THR A 52 9.91 1.73 -7.63
CA THR A 52 8.92 2.78 -7.37
C THR A 52 9.42 4.17 -7.79
N ALA A 53 10.72 4.45 -7.61
CA ALA A 53 11.32 5.74 -7.98
C ALA A 53 11.21 6.04 -9.48
N ARG A 54 11.11 5.02 -10.34
CA ARG A 54 10.89 5.18 -11.78
C ARG A 54 9.61 5.93 -12.11
N TYR A 55 8.57 5.70 -11.32
CA TYR A 55 7.22 6.24 -11.55
C TYR A 55 6.92 7.52 -10.76
N LEU A 56 7.95 8.16 -10.21
CA LEU A 56 7.82 9.36 -9.39
C LEU A 56 6.92 10.45 -9.99
N PRO A 57 6.91 10.71 -11.32
CA PRO A 57 5.98 11.66 -11.93
C PRO A 57 4.48 11.31 -11.78
N MET A 58 4.17 10.06 -11.44
CA MET A 58 2.80 9.55 -11.26
C MET A 58 2.46 9.31 -9.79
N LEU A 59 3.23 9.89 -8.86
CA LEU A 59 3.11 9.66 -7.42
C LEU A 59 2.89 10.97 -6.65
N PRO A 60 2.20 10.94 -5.48
CA PRO A 60 1.74 12.12 -4.78
C PRO A 60 2.84 12.80 -3.93
N LEU A 61 3.85 13.36 -4.57
CA LEU A 61 4.90 14.13 -3.92
C LEU A 61 4.97 15.55 -4.51
N ASN A 62 4.97 16.57 -3.66
CA ASN A 62 5.17 17.96 -4.07
C ASN A 62 6.63 18.24 -4.36
N ASP A 63 7.53 17.70 -3.54
CA ASP A 63 8.97 17.77 -3.73
C ASP A 63 9.56 16.37 -3.94
N PRO A 64 10.00 16.03 -5.18
CA PRO A 64 10.62 14.75 -5.51
C PRO A 64 11.84 14.39 -4.63
N THR A 65 12.52 15.38 -4.07
CA THR A 65 13.68 15.16 -3.19
C THR A 65 13.32 14.58 -1.83
N ASN A 66 12.03 14.61 -1.47
CA ASN A 66 11.49 13.98 -0.28
C ASN A 66 11.21 12.48 -0.44
N LEU A 67 11.46 11.91 -1.61
CA LEU A 67 11.30 10.47 -1.80
C LEU A 67 12.17 9.67 -0.81
N VAL A 68 11.52 8.85 -0.01
CA VAL A 68 12.13 7.92 0.93
C VAL A 68 12.10 6.53 0.30
N THR A 69 13.22 6.08 -0.24
CA THR A 69 13.31 4.78 -0.94
C THR A 69 14.44 3.92 -0.37
N MET A 70 14.27 2.61 -0.43
CA MET A 70 15.28 1.59 -0.16
C MET A 70 15.51 0.69 -1.39
N GLY A 71 15.00 1.09 -2.57
CA GLY A 71 15.11 0.35 -3.82
C GLY A 71 13.99 -0.67 -4.04
N GLU A 72 12.83 -0.46 -3.42
CA GLU A 72 11.63 -1.28 -3.61
C GLU A 72 11.08 -1.20 -5.05
N GLY A 73 10.45 -2.28 -5.46
CA GLY A 73 9.98 -2.46 -6.84
C GLY A 73 11.02 -3.12 -7.73
N ASP A 74 10.81 -3.08 -9.04
CA ASP A 74 11.60 -3.81 -10.05
C ASP A 74 11.75 -5.30 -9.70
N THR A 75 10.69 -5.87 -9.10
CA THR A 75 10.69 -7.25 -8.66
C THR A 75 10.58 -8.20 -9.86
N PRO A 76 11.23 -9.38 -9.83
CA PRO A 76 11.23 -10.27 -10.96
C PRO A 76 9.85 -10.91 -11.23
N VAL A 77 9.58 -11.17 -12.51
CA VAL A 77 8.53 -12.07 -12.97
C VAL A 77 9.17 -13.41 -13.31
N VAL A 78 8.72 -14.48 -12.67
CA VAL A 78 9.30 -15.82 -12.81
C VAL A 78 8.28 -16.78 -13.42
N PRO A 79 8.58 -17.43 -14.57
CA PRO A 79 7.72 -18.46 -15.14
C PRO A 79 7.55 -19.67 -14.21
N LEU A 80 6.33 -20.20 -14.14
CA LEU A 80 5.97 -21.36 -13.32
C LEU A 80 5.45 -22.53 -14.19
N PRO A 81 6.29 -23.15 -15.06
CA PRO A 81 5.82 -24.11 -16.06
C PRO A 81 5.22 -25.39 -15.43
N ARG A 82 5.73 -25.83 -14.28
CA ARG A 82 5.17 -27.01 -13.59
C ARG A 82 3.77 -26.73 -13.02
N VAL A 83 3.52 -25.51 -12.53
CA VAL A 83 2.20 -25.11 -12.05
C VAL A 83 1.25 -25.01 -13.23
N GLY A 84 1.68 -24.38 -14.32
CA GLY A 84 0.91 -24.30 -15.57
C GLY A 84 0.51 -25.70 -16.07
N GLN A 85 1.45 -26.62 -16.18
CA GLN A 85 1.18 -28.00 -16.59
C GLN A 85 0.15 -28.69 -15.68
N ALA A 86 0.29 -28.55 -14.37
CA ALA A 86 -0.62 -29.16 -13.40
C ALA A 86 -2.06 -28.62 -13.49
N LEU A 87 -2.21 -27.36 -13.92
CA LEU A 87 -3.50 -26.67 -14.05
C LEU A 87 -4.05 -26.69 -15.49
N GLY A 88 -3.32 -27.26 -16.45
CA GLY A 88 -3.70 -27.20 -17.87
C GLY A 88 -3.62 -25.80 -18.48
N LEU A 89 -2.76 -24.92 -17.95
CA LEU A 89 -2.55 -23.55 -18.42
C LEU A 89 -1.21 -23.47 -19.15
N SER A 90 -1.18 -22.73 -20.26
CA SER A 90 0.02 -22.62 -21.12
C SER A 90 1.07 -21.66 -20.57
N ASP A 91 0.64 -20.62 -19.87
CA ASP A 91 1.52 -19.57 -19.37
C ASP A 91 1.09 -19.12 -17.96
N VAL A 92 1.91 -19.49 -16.98
CA VAL A 92 1.73 -19.09 -15.58
C VAL A 92 3.04 -18.51 -15.09
N SER A 93 2.98 -17.29 -14.53
CA SER A 93 4.14 -16.62 -13.96
C SER A 93 3.82 -16.06 -12.58
N ALA A 94 4.83 -15.87 -11.75
CA ALA A 94 4.71 -15.23 -10.45
C ALA A 94 5.49 -13.91 -10.43
N LYS A 95 4.83 -12.84 -10.02
CA LYS A 95 5.46 -11.56 -9.65
C LYS A 95 5.95 -11.66 -8.22
N MET A 96 7.27 -11.62 -8.01
CA MET A 96 7.93 -12.04 -6.77
C MET A 96 8.08 -10.87 -5.78
N GLU A 97 6.99 -10.43 -5.17
CA GLU A 97 6.97 -9.26 -4.28
C GLU A 97 7.77 -9.41 -2.97
N TYR A 98 8.22 -10.60 -2.62
CA TYR A 98 9.12 -10.80 -1.47
C TYR A 98 10.59 -10.43 -1.75
N PHE A 99 10.92 -10.00 -2.98
CA PHE A 99 12.22 -9.38 -3.28
C PHE A 99 12.33 -7.93 -2.86
N ASN A 100 11.25 -7.33 -2.39
CA ASN A 100 11.31 -5.99 -1.80
C ASN A 100 12.16 -5.97 -0.50
N PRO A 101 12.70 -4.80 -0.09
CA PRO A 101 13.66 -4.67 1.02
C PRO A 101 13.23 -5.31 2.35
N THR A 102 11.95 -5.25 2.72
CA THR A 102 11.43 -5.93 3.92
C THR A 102 10.67 -7.23 3.61
N ALA A 103 10.98 -7.83 2.46
CA ALA A 103 10.42 -9.08 1.97
C ALA A 103 8.89 -9.08 1.80
N SER A 104 8.30 -7.97 1.43
CA SER A 104 6.87 -7.89 1.10
C SER A 104 6.50 -6.71 0.19
N PHE A 105 5.36 -6.83 -0.52
CA PHE A 105 4.80 -5.76 -1.33
C PHE A 105 4.46 -4.48 -0.55
N LYS A 106 4.46 -4.54 0.79
CA LYS A 106 4.17 -3.41 1.68
C LYS A 106 5.16 -2.25 1.47
N ASP A 107 6.37 -2.56 1.05
CA ASP A 107 7.41 -1.58 0.79
C ASP A 107 7.00 -0.55 -0.26
N ARG A 108 6.32 -0.98 -1.33
CA ARG A 108 5.83 -0.06 -2.37
C ARG A 108 4.87 1.00 -1.82
N GLY A 109 3.96 0.59 -0.94
CA GLY A 109 3.01 1.52 -0.31
C GLY A 109 3.69 2.40 0.73
N ASN A 110 4.55 1.79 1.55
CA ASN A 110 5.21 2.49 2.64
C ASN A 110 6.23 3.52 2.17
N THR A 111 6.91 3.29 1.05
CA THR A 111 7.79 4.30 0.47
C THR A 111 7.03 5.61 0.20
N ILE A 112 5.85 5.53 -0.40
CA ILE A 112 5.10 6.73 -0.75
C ILE A 112 4.43 7.36 0.46
N GLN A 113 3.76 6.59 1.31
CA GLN A 113 3.13 7.20 2.49
C GLN A 113 4.15 7.87 3.43
N VAL A 114 5.35 7.29 3.60
CA VAL A 114 6.41 7.90 4.42
C VAL A 114 7.06 9.09 3.71
N SER A 115 7.20 9.04 2.38
CA SER A 115 7.66 10.19 1.60
C SER A 115 6.70 11.38 1.73
N VAL A 116 5.39 11.14 1.68
CA VAL A 116 4.39 12.21 1.88
C VAL A 116 4.39 12.74 3.32
N LEU A 117 4.60 11.89 4.34
CA LEU A 117 4.81 12.36 5.71
C LEU A 117 5.98 13.34 5.78
N LYS A 118 7.12 12.98 5.19
CA LYS A 118 8.31 13.84 5.13
C LYS A 118 8.03 15.13 4.34
N ASP A 119 7.36 15.02 3.18
CA ASP A 119 7.03 16.14 2.30
C ASP A 119 6.09 17.15 2.96
N THR A 120 5.24 16.69 3.87
CA THR A 120 4.30 17.52 4.65
C THR A 120 4.83 17.90 6.04
N GLY A 121 6.08 17.59 6.36
CA GLY A 121 6.74 17.99 7.59
C GLY A 121 6.33 17.20 8.84
N VAL A 122 5.69 16.03 8.68
CA VAL A 122 5.34 15.15 9.80
C VAL A 122 6.58 14.42 10.30
N THR A 123 6.87 14.53 11.59
CA THR A 123 8.07 13.97 12.21
C THR A 123 7.79 12.85 13.20
N GLU A 124 6.52 12.64 13.60
CA GLU A 124 6.12 11.66 14.59
C GLU A 124 4.72 11.11 14.26
N VAL A 125 4.58 9.79 14.36
CA VAL A 125 3.34 9.09 14.00
C VAL A 125 3.07 7.90 14.90
N THR A 126 1.80 7.46 14.96
CA THR A 126 1.41 6.22 15.63
C THR A 126 0.54 5.35 14.76
N ASP A 127 0.62 4.03 14.92
CA ASP A 127 -0.29 3.07 14.31
C ASP A 127 -0.31 1.74 15.06
N ALA A 128 -1.37 0.97 14.84
CA ALA A 128 -1.49 -0.41 15.27
C ALA A 128 -0.76 -1.34 14.32
N THR A 129 0.11 -2.21 14.83
CA THR A 129 0.95 -3.03 13.97
C THR A 129 1.28 -4.40 14.58
N GLY A 130 1.89 -5.27 13.82
CA GLY A 130 2.30 -6.63 14.27
C GLY A 130 2.69 -7.54 13.10
N GLY A 131 2.61 -7.05 11.86
CA GLY A 131 2.86 -7.83 10.65
C GLY A 131 3.78 -7.15 9.64
N ASN A 132 3.70 -7.58 8.38
CA ASN A 132 4.50 -7.04 7.28
C ASN A 132 4.30 -5.52 7.07
N ALA A 133 3.09 -5.01 7.30
CA ALA A 133 2.81 -3.58 7.17
C ALA A 133 3.65 -2.76 8.16
N GLY A 134 3.62 -3.15 9.44
CA GLY A 134 4.39 -2.47 10.46
C GLY A 134 5.90 -2.64 10.32
N HIS A 135 6.37 -3.83 9.92
CA HIS A 135 7.80 -4.04 9.67
C HIS A 135 8.30 -3.11 8.56
N SER A 136 7.61 -3.08 7.43
CA SER A 136 7.93 -2.18 6.33
C SER A 136 7.81 -0.71 6.77
N PHE A 137 6.71 -0.31 7.40
CA PHE A 137 6.51 1.08 7.84
C PHE A 137 7.60 1.56 8.81
N ALA A 138 7.97 0.72 9.78
CA ALA A 138 9.07 1.01 10.72
C ALA A 138 10.41 1.24 9.99
N ALA A 139 10.73 0.41 8.99
CA ALA A 139 11.96 0.54 8.21
C ALA A 139 12.01 1.87 7.44
N TYR A 140 10.91 2.26 6.78
CA TYR A 140 10.83 3.53 6.05
C TYR A 140 10.80 4.74 6.96
N CYS A 141 10.11 4.68 8.12
CA CYS A 141 10.16 5.72 9.15
C CYS A 141 11.57 5.94 9.68
N ALA A 142 12.30 4.86 10.01
CA ALA A 142 13.69 4.94 10.41
C ALA A 142 14.56 5.61 9.34
N ARG A 143 14.39 5.25 8.07
CA ARG A 143 15.10 5.85 6.94
C ARG A 143 14.80 7.33 6.78
N ALA A 144 13.57 7.76 7.07
CA ALA A 144 13.11 9.14 6.97
C ALA A 144 13.48 10.01 8.19
N GLY A 145 13.88 9.40 9.31
CA GLY A 145 14.05 10.07 10.58
C GLY A 145 12.71 10.42 11.26
N ILE A 146 11.63 9.72 10.92
CA ILE A 146 10.29 9.89 11.50
C ILE A 146 10.16 8.95 12.70
N LYS A 147 9.75 9.48 13.85
CA LYS A 147 9.53 8.70 15.05
C LYS A 147 8.22 7.92 14.94
N PHE A 148 8.29 6.62 15.15
CA PHE A 148 7.13 5.73 15.05
C PHE A 148 6.79 5.09 16.40
N HIS A 149 5.53 5.26 16.83
CA HIS A 149 4.92 4.59 17.98
C HIS A 149 4.05 3.44 17.48
N GLY A 150 4.55 2.22 17.67
CA GLY A 150 3.88 0.99 17.22
C GLY A 150 3.10 0.32 18.35
N PHE A 151 1.78 0.22 18.22
CA PHE A 151 0.92 -0.49 19.18
C PHE A 151 0.83 -1.97 18.81
N VAL A 152 1.31 -2.83 19.67
CA VAL A 152 1.43 -4.28 19.46
C VAL A 152 0.67 -5.07 20.51
N ASP A 153 0.20 -6.24 20.13
CA ASP A 153 -0.48 -7.18 21.01
C ASP A 153 0.51 -7.80 21.99
N GLY A 154 0.20 -7.73 23.28
CA GLY A 154 1.03 -8.31 24.35
C GLY A 154 1.27 -9.82 24.22
N SER A 155 0.35 -10.55 23.55
CA SER A 155 0.54 -11.98 23.24
C SER A 155 1.53 -12.22 22.10
N SER A 156 1.95 -11.18 21.37
CA SER A 156 2.87 -11.23 20.23
C SER A 156 4.33 -10.99 20.59
N ALA A 157 4.71 -11.05 21.87
CA ALA A 157 6.08 -10.76 22.31
C ALA A 157 7.14 -11.62 21.61
N ASP A 158 6.83 -12.88 21.32
CA ASP A 158 7.74 -13.80 20.61
C ASP A 158 7.60 -13.75 19.07
N ASN A 159 6.80 -12.82 18.54
CA ASN A 159 6.59 -12.71 17.10
C ASN A 159 7.81 -12.07 16.43
N ARG A 160 8.45 -12.80 15.52
CA ARG A 160 9.64 -12.33 14.77
C ARG A 160 9.42 -11.01 14.04
N LYS A 161 8.19 -10.73 13.56
CA LYS A 161 7.86 -9.47 12.90
C LYS A 161 7.83 -8.30 13.87
N VAL A 162 7.37 -8.51 15.09
CA VAL A 162 7.41 -7.49 16.15
C VAL A 162 8.85 -7.18 16.54
N HIS A 163 9.72 -8.20 16.62
CA HIS A 163 11.15 -7.99 16.83
C HIS A 163 11.77 -7.17 15.69
N ALA A 164 11.42 -7.47 14.44
CA ALA A 164 11.91 -6.72 13.28
C ALA A 164 11.45 -5.24 13.32
N ILE A 165 10.21 -4.97 13.76
CA ILE A 165 9.71 -3.61 13.98
C ILE A 165 10.56 -2.87 15.02
N ALA A 166 10.85 -3.52 16.15
CA ALA A 166 11.69 -2.95 17.20
C ALA A 166 13.11 -2.61 16.75
N LEU A 167 13.72 -3.46 15.91
CA LEU A 167 15.08 -3.26 15.37
C LEU A 167 15.21 -1.96 14.55
N HIS A 168 14.12 -1.44 13.99
CA HIS A 168 14.10 -0.17 13.29
C HIS A 168 13.93 1.06 14.21
N GLY A 169 14.01 0.87 15.55
CA GLY A 169 13.92 1.96 16.52
C GLY A 169 12.49 2.40 16.84
N THR A 170 11.47 1.60 16.46
CA THR A 170 10.08 1.85 16.81
C THR A 170 9.88 1.81 18.31
N GLN A 171 9.17 2.79 18.88
CA GLN A 171 8.72 2.76 20.24
C GLN A 171 7.51 1.84 20.36
N LEU A 172 7.70 0.63 20.88
CA LEU A 172 6.64 -0.34 21.03
C LEU A 172 5.80 -0.07 22.28
N HIS A 173 4.49 -0.02 22.09
CA HIS A 173 3.48 0.07 23.14
C HIS A 173 2.71 -1.25 23.19
N TRP A 174 2.86 -1.97 24.31
CA TRP A 174 2.20 -3.25 24.52
C TRP A 174 0.81 -3.03 25.09
N VAL A 175 -0.20 -3.56 24.39
CA VAL A 175 -1.62 -3.44 24.78
C VAL A 175 -2.24 -4.82 24.95
N GLY A 176 -3.52 -4.86 25.34
CA GLY A 176 -4.29 -6.10 25.47
C GLY A 176 -4.37 -6.88 24.15
N PRO A 177 -4.84 -8.13 24.20
CA PRO A 177 -4.89 -9.01 23.04
C PRO A 177 -5.88 -8.52 21.99
N GLY A 178 -5.55 -8.79 20.71
CA GLY A 178 -6.42 -8.59 19.57
C GLY A 178 -6.24 -7.25 18.86
N ARG A 179 -6.80 -7.21 17.64
CA ARG A 179 -6.68 -6.06 16.73
C ARG A 179 -7.38 -4.80 17.28
N THR A 180 -8.53 -4.98 17.93
CA THR A 180 -9.30 -3.86 18.50
C THR A 180 -8.51 -3.12 19.57
N ALA A 181 -7.88 -3.83 20.50
CA ALA A 181 -7.06 -3.21 21.55
C ALA A 181 -5.87 -2.43 20.99
N ARG A 182 -5.23 -2.94 19.95
CA ARG A 182 -4.12 -2.24 19.25
C ARG A 182 -4.59 -0.95 18.57
N ASN A 183 -5.66 -1.02 17.82
CA ASN A 183 -6.20 0.13 17.10
C ASN A 183 -6.65 1.22 18.08
N GLU A 184 -7.36 0.85 19.14
CA GLU A 184 -7.83 1.77 20.15
C GLU A 184 -6.68 2.40 20.93
N GLY A 185 -5.67 1.63 21.32
CA GLY A 185 -4.48 2.14 21.96
C GLY A 185 -3.73 3.16 21.12
N ALA A 186 -3.56 2.89 19.82
CA ALA A 186 -2.93 3.81 18.88
C ALA A 186 -3.75 5.10 18.70
N ARG A 187 -5.08 4.98 18.61
CA ARG A 187 -5.99 6.12 18.48
C ARG A 187 -5.95 7.03 19.70
N ILE A 188 -6.10 6.47 20.90
CA ILE A 188 -6.06 7.23 22.16
C ILE A 188 -4.70 7.94 22.31
N TYR A 189 -3.61 7.24 22.05
CA TYR A 189 -2.27 7.83 22.13
C TYR A 189 -2.09 8.99 21.15
N ALA A 190 -2.63 8.88 19.95
CA ALA A 190 -2.60 9.93 18.93
C ALA A 190 -3.33 11.20 19.41
N GLU A 191 -4.52 11.02 20.00
CA GLU A 191 -5.33 12.13 20.54
C GLU A 191 -4.63 12.81 21.73
N ASP A 192 -4.14 12.02 22.70
CA ASP A 192 -3.48 12.56 23.90
C ASP A 192 -2.15 13.28 23.59
N SER A 193 -1.42 12.80 22.58
CA SER A 193 -0.12 13.33 22.19
C SER A 193 -0.19 14.34 21.04
N SER A 194 -1.38 14.55 20.45
CA SER A 194 -1.58 15.41 19.26
C SER A 194 -0.69 15.02 18.07
N ILE A 195 -0.43 13.74 17.87
CA ILE A 195 0.33 13.18 16.75
C ILE A 195 -0.58 12.48 15.75
N LEU A 196 -0.10 12.25 14.53
CA LEU A 196 -0.88 11.62 13.49
C LEU A 196 -1.06 10.13 13.73
N HIS A 197 -2.32 9.65 13.77
CA HIS A 197 -2.67 8.24 13.69
C HIS A 197 -2.75 7.81 12.22
N MET A 198 -1.93 6.85 11.82
CA MET A 198 -1.79 6.49 10.41
C MET A 198 -2.98 5.76 9.81
N ASN A 199 -3.76 5.05 10.63
CA ASN A 199 -4.95 4.30 10.19
C ASN A 199 -4.75 3.58 8.85
N TYR A 200 -3.86 2.62 8.82
CA TYR A 200 -3.39 1.89 7.65
C TYR A 200 -4.50 1.45 6.65
N GLY A 201 -5.68 1.11 7.15
CA GLY A 201 -6.79 0.63 6.32
C GLY A 201 -7.45 1.69 5.41
N GLN A 202 -7.16 2.97 5.63
CA GLN A 202 -7.79 4.10 4.93
C GLN A 202 -6.76 5.00 4.23
N ASN A 203 -5.54 4.51 4.05
CA ASN A 203 -4.43 5.33 3.58
C ASN A 203 -4.29 5.29 2.05
N ILE A 204 -4.75 6.35 1.38
CA ILE A 204 -4.65 6.45 -0.08
C ILE A 204 -3.19 6.52 -0.56
N TYR A 205 -2.28 7.16 0.18
CA TYR A 205 -0.87 7.24 -0.21
C TYR A 205 -0.21 5.86 -0.27
N PHE A 206 -0.69 4.93 0.57
CA PHE A 206 -0.26 3.54 0.49
C PHE A 206 -0.73 2.87 -0.80
N ILE A 207 -1.95 3.13 -1.25
CA ILE A 207 -2.49 2.62 -2.52
C ILE A 207 -1.73 3.23 -3.71
N GLU A 208 -1.39 4.52 -3.64
CA GLU A 208 -0.61 5.20 -4.67
C GLU A 208 0.78 4.57 -4.87
N GLY A 209 1.46 4.22 -3.79
CA GLY A 209 2.71 3.47 -3.91
C GLY A 209 2.54 2.07 -4.50
N LEU A 210 1.50 1.36 -4.06
CA LEU A 210 1.20 0.01 -4.55
C LEU A 210 0.81 -0.03 -6.03
N LYS A 211 0.16 1.01 -6.59
CA LYS A 211 -0.26 1.02 -8.00
C LYS A 211 0.89 0.86 -8.99
N THR A 212 2.13 1.19 -8.56
CA THR A 212 3.34 0.99 -9.35
C THR A 212 3.57 -0.48 -9.73
N LEU A 213 2.98 -1.41 -8.99
CA LEU A 213 2.99 -2.83 -9.33
C LEU A 213 2.29 -3.11 -10.67
N ALA A 214 1.18 -2.40 -10.95
CA ALA A 214 0.48 -2.52 -12.24
C ALA A 214 1.35 -1.98 -13.38
N TYR A 215 2.04 -0.88 -13.17
CA TYR A 215 2.94 -0.29 -14.16
C TYR A 215 4.10 -1.23 -14.49
N GLU A 216 4.73 -1.81 -13.46
CA GLU A 216 5.81 -2.79 -13.68
C GLU A 216 5.34 -4.04 -14.41
N ILE A 217 4.17 -4.59 -14.06
CA ILE A 217 3.62 -5.76 -14.75
C ILE A 217 3.44 -5.45 -16.24
N ALA A 218 2.89 -4.27 -16.58
CA ALA A 218 2.70 -3.90 -17.96
C ALA A 218 4.02 -3.66 -18.73
N GLU A 219 5.08 -3.16 -18.06
CA GLU A 219 6.40 -2.99 -18.67
C GLU A 219 7.18 -4.30 -18.80
N GLN A 220 7.00 -5.24 -17.87
CA GLN A 220 7.76 -6.49 -17.82
C GLN A 220 7.11 -7.64 -18.58
N MET A 221 5.82 -7.54 -18.92
CA MET A 221 5.07 -8.62 -19.57
C MET A 221 4.43 -8.13 -20.88
N ASP A 222 4.96 -8.64 -21.99
CA ASP A 222 4.40 -8.45 -23.33
C ASP A 222 4.22 -9.85 -23.98
N PRO A 223 2.99 -10.29 -24.25
CA PRO A 223 1.73 -9.56 -24.04
C PRO A 223 1.34 -9.42 -22.55
N LEU A 224 0.56 -8.35 -22.26
CA LEU A 224 -0.03 -8.14 -20.94
C LEU A 224 -0.87 -9.38 -20.53
N PRO A 225 -0.74 -9.90 -19.28
CA PRO A 225 -1.47 -11.09 -18.86
C PRO A 225 -2.99 -10.90 -18.96
N ASP A 226 -3.72 -11.97 -19.29
CA ASP A 226 -5.19 -11.96 -19.34
C ASP A 226 -5.80 -11.95 -17.94
N HIS A 227 -5.14 -12.61 -17.00
CA HIS A 227 -5.61 -12.82 -15.65
C HIS A 227 -4.50 -12.52 -14.63
N ILE A 228 -4.83 -11.83 -13.56
CA ILE A 228 -3.96 -11.61 -12.40
C ILE A 228 -4.68 -12.08 -11.14
N ILE A 229 -4.06 -13.00 -10.41
CA ILE A 229 -4.59 -13.55 -9.17
C ILE A 229 -3.80 -12.96 -8.00
N VAL A 230 -4.51 -12.39 -7.01
CA VAL A 230 -3.89 -11.77 -5.83
C VAL A 230 -4.55 -12.23 -4.54
N PRO A 231 -3.79 -12.42 -3.45
CA PRO A 231 -4.38 -12.64 -2.14
C PRO A 231 -5.06 -11.35 -1.64
N ILE A 232 -6.25 -11.49 -1.07
CA ILE A 232 -6.97 -10.36 -0.48
C ILE A 232 -6.98 -10.52 1.05
N GLY A 233 -6.24 -9.63 1.75
CA GLY A 233 -6.45 -9.34 3.15
C GLY A 233 -7.44 -8.17 3.27
N ASN A 234 -6.93 -6.95 3.45
CA ASN A 234 -7.72 -5.71 3.44
C ASN A 234 -8.04 -5.15 2.03
N GLY A 235 -7.63 -5.83 0.96
CA GLY A 235 -7.92 -5.42 -0.43
C GLY A 235 -6.95 -4.41 -1.06
N SER A 236 -5.96 -3.90 -0.34
CA SER A 236 -5.09 -2.81 -0.83
C SER A 236 -4.36 -3.13 -2.13
N ILE A 237 -3.80 -4.34 -2.27
CA ILE A 237 -3.10 -4.73 -3.51
C ILE A 237 -4.07 -4.87 -4.70
N TYR A 238 -5.28 -5.39 -4.46
CA TYR A 238 -6.32 -5.52 -5.49
C TYR A 238 -6.77 -4.14 -5.99
N GLN A 239 -7.07 -3.22 -5.05
CA GLN A 239 -7.44 -1.84 -5.36
C GLN A 239 -6.33 -1.11 -6.12
N ALA A 240 -5.08 -1.26 -5.69
CA ALA A 240 -3.94 -0.61 -6.31
C ALA A 240 -3.69 -1.11 -7.75
N LEU A 241 -3.79 -2.42 -7.99
CA LEU A 241 -3.70 -2.97 -9.34
C LEU A 241 -4.82 -2.44 -10.23
N TRP A 242 -6.06 -2.41 -9.74
CA TRP A 242 -7.18 -1.85 -10.47
C TRP A 242 -6.93 -0.37 -10.83
N LYS A 243 -6.49 0.45 -9.85
CA LYS A 243 -6.19 1.87 -10.07
C LYS A 243 -5.07 2.05 -11.10
N GLY A 244 -3.95 1.35 -10.94
CA GLY A 244 -2.81 1.48 -11.86
C GLY A 244 -3.14 1.06 -13.29
N PHE A 245 -3.84 -0.04 -13.50
CA PHE A 245 -4.27 -0.46 -14.84
C PHE A 245 -5.34 0.46 -15.44
N LYS A 246 -6.24 1.00 -14.61
CA LYS A 246 -7.21 1.99 -15.05
C LYS A 246 -6.53 3.25 -15.57
N GLU A 247 -5.58 3.79 -14.83
CA GLU A 247 -4.78 4.94 -15.26
C GLU A 247 -4.04 4.67 -16.58
N MET A 248 -3.44 3.47 -16.72
CA MET A 248 -2.75 3.08 -17.95
C MET A 248 -3.69 2.88 -19.14
N LEU A 249 -4.92 2.45 -18.92
CA LEU A 249 -5.95 2.33 -19.96
C LEU A 249 -6.43 3.71 -20.40
N GLU A 250 -6.70 4.61 -19.47
CA GLU A 250 -7.15 5.99 -19.73
C GLU A 250 -6.10 6.81 -20.48
N ASP A 251 -4.84 6.57 -20.23
CA ASP A 251 -3.73 7.26 -20.87
C ASP A 251 -3.13 6.52 -22.09
N GLY A 252 -3.71 5.39 -22.46
CA GLY A 252 -3.38 4.65 -23.68
C GLY A 252 -2.12 3.78 -23.61
N ARG A 253 -1.47 3.64 -22.45
CA ARG A 253 -0.31 2.73 -22.27
C ARG A 253 -0.68 1.26 -22.40
N VAL A 254 -1.90 0.90 -22.03
CA VAL A 254 -2.46 -0.44 -22.28
C VAL A 254 -3.76 -0.35 -23.06
N LYS A 255 -4.08 -1.39 -23.84
CA LYS A 255 -5.30 -1.45 -24.67
C LYS A 255 -6.47 -2.13 -23.95
N ARG A 256 -6.22 -2.79 -22.85
CA ARG A 256 -7.20 -3.52 -22.04
C ARG A 256 -6.71 -3.65 -20.60
N MET A 257 -7.63 -3.89 -19.69
CA MET A 257 -7.30 -4.28 -18.32
C MET A 257 -7.22 -5.81 -18.21
N PRO A 258 -6.27 -6.36 -17.45
CA PRO A 258 -6.33 -7.75 -17.00
C PRO A 258 -7.60 -8.03 -16.19
N LYS A 259 -8.08 -9.26 -16.19
CA LYS A 259 -9.10 -9.70 -15.22
C LYS A 259 -8.44 -9.93 -13.87
N LEU A 260 -8.86 -9.18 -12.87
CA LEU A 260 -8.34 -9.31 -11.51
C LEU A 260 -9.16 -10.34 -10.72
N HIS A 261 -8.48 -11.28 -10.11
CA HIS A 261 -9.06 -12.32 -9.27
C HIS A 261 -8.52 -12.19 -7.86
N GLY A 262 -9.42 -12.05 -6.89
CA GLY A 262 -9.07 -12.03 -5.47
C GLY A 262 -9.19 -13.42 -4.85
N ALA A 263 -8.22 -13.83 -4.05
CA ALA A 263 -8.24 -15.07 -3.30
C ALA A 263 -8.23 -14.79 -1.79
N GLN A 264 -9.13 -15.44 -1.06
CA GLN A 264 -9.19 -15.43 0.39
C GLN A 264 -9.22 -16.87 0.91
N THR A 265 -8.87 -17.08 2.18
CA THR A 265 -9.03 -18.40 2.81
C THR A 265 -10.49 -18.64 3.16
N GLU A 266 -10.88 -19.91 3.32
CA GLU A 266 -12.25 -20.29 3.70
C GLU A 266 -12.64 -19.74 5.09
N GLU A 267 -11.67 -19.61 6.00
CA GLU A 267 -11.89 -19.11 7.35
C GLU A 267 -12.13 -17.59 7.37
N THR A 268 -11.46 -16.85 6.46
CA THR A 268 -11.50 -15.38 6.48
C THR A 268 -11.78 -14.85 5.08
N GLN A 269 -13.05 -14.75 4.71
CA GLN A 269 -13.50 -14.41 3.35
C GLN A 269 -14.59 -13.32 3.28
N PRO A 270 -14.45 -12.18 3.98
CA PRO A 270 -15.49 -11.15 3.98
C PRO A 270 -15.74 -10.55 2.58
N VAL A 271 -14.70 -10.41 1.77
CA VAL A 271 -14.83 -9.83 0.41
C VAL A 271 -15.50 -10.81 -0.54
N VAL A 272 -15.16 -12.10 -0.47
CA VAL A 272 -15.84 -13.13 -1.26
C VAL A 272 -17.31 -13.23 -0.87
N ALA A 273 -17.61 -13.26 0.42
CA ALA A 273 -18.98 -13.30 0.92
C ALA A 273 -19.81 -12.10 0.43
N ALA A 274 -19.26 -10.89 0.54
CA ALA A 274 -19.93 -9.68 0.04
C ALA A 274 -20.16 -9.73 -1.48
N PHE A 275 -19.20 -10.23 -2.24
CA PHE A 275 -19.32 -10.40 -3.70
C PHE A 275 -20.40 -11.41 -4.09
N GLU A 276 -20.57 -12.46 -3.30
CA GLU A 276 -21.59 -13.49 -3.48
C GLU A 276 -22.95 -13.14 -2.84
N GLY A 277 -23.07 -11.98 -2.21
CA GLY A 277 -24.30 -11.56 -1.52
C GLY A 277 -24.60 -12.37 -0.26
N ARG A 278 -23.60 -12.96 0.37
CA ARG A 278 -23.71 -13.73 1.61
C ARG A 278 -23.29 -12.89 2.83
N ASP A 279 -23.95 -13.11 3.95
CA ASP A 279 -23.47 -12.61 5.23
C ASP A 279 -22.19 -13.32 5.66
N TRP A 280 -21.28 -12.58 6.25
CA TRP A 280 -20.06 -13.09 6.85
C TRP A 280 -19.84 -12.43 8.22
N ALA A 281 -19.48 -13.21 9.20
CA ALA A 281 -19.07 -12.71 10.50
C ALA A 281 -17.72 -13.33 10.90
N PRO A 282 -16.80 -12.55 11.50
CA PRO A 282 -15.52 -13.08 11.97
C PRO A 282 -15.75 -14.18 13.01
N GLN A 283 -14.98 -15.25 12.91
CA GLN A 283 -14.95 -16.29 13.93
C GLN A 283 -14.07 -15.85 15.10
N ALA A 284 -14.28 -16.43 16.29
CA ALA A 284 -13.46 -16.16 17.44
C ALA A 284 -12.00 -16.58 17.14
N GLY A 285 -11.09 -15.60 17.03
CA GLY A 285 -9.68 -15.79 16.67
C GLY A 285 -9.27 -15.16 15.33
N ASP A 286 -10.20 -14.66 14.53
CA ASP A 286 -9.93 -14.03 13.22
C ASP A 286 -9.56 -12.53 13.32
N ALA A 287 -9.41 -12.01 14.51
CA ALA A 287 -9.17 -10.58 14.78
C ALA A 287 -7.68 -10.21 14.81
#